data_cf2b03b97164375f68a6e8fe161f98cc
#
_entry.id   cf2b03b97164375f68a6e8fe161f98cc
#
_cell.length_a   1.000
_cell.length_b   1.000
_cell.length_c   1.000
_cell.angle_alpha   90.00
_cell.angle_beta   90.00
_cell.angle_gamma   90.00
#
_symmetry.space_group_name_H-M   'P 1'
#
loop_
_entity.id
_entity.type
_entity.pdbx_description
1 polymer ?
#
loop_
_entity_poly.entity_id
_entity_poly.type
_entity_poly.pdbx_seq_one_letter_code
_entity_poly.pdbx_strand_id
1 'polypeptide(L)'
;DQYRGLLPFGLTLSKDEKKLFVALLGFNAVAVIDIESNKTIGLIPTGWGPSRVLLGKDDSEIYIITARGLGAGPNGGAGFKKPIQGTFISDLQLGSFHKVAMPDSVQLAKYTATALSNTFFRSTVALNQNPLPPLPGIYQSPIKFIVYITKENRTYDEVFGQIKEAKGDSTLARFGVNNAYTLLPNQRERFKGLKVSPNHHKIARQFAFSDNFYCDSDASIHGHHWMMGVIPNEWVETNSSVSKTAKFFSAAPGRRFPGSTGSMDPEDFAEAGGIWEAFERKKKLFYNFGEANETAHVREEWSDTATGAGHGVMVPMQKALFSRTSWSYPGYNTNIPDQYRANQFEKEFTKKWITGKEQMPSLITIQLPNDHIAKARPEDGYSSAHSFMADNDLALGRILHFLSRTKYWKNMLVIITEDDPQGGVDHIDAHRSILMMAGPYVKKGHISNTHANFGAILKTIYNITGVPYVNQYDVTATLLQDFFTDQPDFTPYNLEMHDARIFDVNKAMKKYKTTIDWNKIIKGPEMDKLEDMRADHYLQQKKATIIK
;
A
#
# COMPACT_ATOMS: atom_id res chain seq x y z
N ASP A 1 19.12 3.23 -20.15
CA ASP A 1 18.83 3.14 -18.71
C ASP A 1 18.58 4.51 -18.09
N GLN A 2 17.39 5.05 -18.36
CA GLN A 2 16.98 6.35 -17.79
C GLN A 2 16.42 6.22 -16.36
N TYR A 3 16.16 4.99 -15.89
CA TYR A 3 15.63 4.74 -14.55
C TYR A 3 16.70 4.11 -13.66
N ARG A 4 16.73 4.53 -12.39
CA ARG A 4 17.66 3.99 -11.40
C ARG A 4 17.31 2.54 -11.06
N GLY A 5 18.34 1.75 -10.80
CA GLY A 5 18.18 0.34 -10.39
C GLY A 5 17.71 0.19 -8.95
N LEU A 6 17.51 -1.06 -8.55
CA LEU A 6 17.00 -1.43 -7.25
C LEU A 6 18.11 -2.00 -6.36
N LEU A 7 18.60 -1.19 -5.40
CA LEU A 7 19.41 -1.61 -4.27
C LEU A 7 20.62 -2.51 -4.64
N PRO A 8 21.67 -2.00 -5.32
CA PRO A 8 22.92 -2.73 -5.45
C PRO A 8 23.55 -2.88 -4.05
N PHE A 9 23.83 -4.12 -3.64
CA PHE A 9 24.23 -4.41 -2.28
C PHE A 9 25.64 -5.01 -2.18
N GLY A 10 25.81 -6.26 -2.55
CA GLY A 10 27.10 -6.94 -2.53
C GLY A 10 27.76 -6.96 -3.90
N LEU A 11 29.09 -6.81 -3.95
CA LEU A 11 29.83 -6.89 -5.21
C LEU A 11 31.13 -7.69 -5.06
N THR A 12 31.58 -8.27 -6.17
CA THR A 12 32.84 -8.94 -6.30
C THR A 12 33.38 -8.82 -7.71
N LEU A 13 34.71 -8.74 -7.83
CA LEU A 13 35.42 -8.71 -9.11
C LEU A 13 35.86 -10.13 -9.53
N SER A 14 35.88 -10.40 -10.83
CA SER A 14 36.59 -11.55 -11.37
C SER A 14 38.08 -11.40 -11.12
N LYS A 15 38.79 -12.53 -11.08
CA LYS A 15 40.25 -12.58 -10.82
C LYS A 15 41.06 -11.79 -11.85
N ASP A 16 40.62 -11.73 -13.10
CA ASP A 16 41.21 -10.95 -14.18
C ASP A 16 40.74 -9.47 -14.20
N GLU A 17 39.94 -9.07 -13.23
CA GLU A 17 39.37 -7.73 -13.07
C GLU A 17 38.52 -7.21 -14.26
N LYS A 18 38.08 -8.11 -15.16
CA LYS A 18 37.30 -7.72 -16.34
C LYS A 18 35.80 -7.71 -16.11
N LYS A 19 35.32 -8.43 -15.09
CA LYS A 19 33.89 -8.50 -14.78
C LYS A 19 33.63 -8.12 -13.33
N LEU A 20 32.58 -7.31 -13.14
CA LEU A 20 32.03 -7.00 -11.83
C LEU A 20 30.65 -7.70 -11.68
N PHE A 21 30.50 -8.43 -10.60
CA PHE A 21 29.24 -9.07 -10.21
C PHE A 21 28.61 -8.25 -9.10
N VAL A 22 27.33 -7.87 -9.27
CA VAL A 22 26.58 -7.00 -8.34
C VAL A 22 25.29 -7.67 -7.93
N ALA A 23 25.13 -7.96 -6.65
CA ALA A 23 23.87 -8.44 -6.10
C ALA A 23 22.85 -7.28 -6.07
N LEU A 24 21.74 -7.44 -6.80
CA LEU A 24 20.64 -6.47 -6.88
C LEU A 24 19.52 -6.90 -5.93
N LEU A 25 19.58 -6.45 -4.68
CA LEU A 25 18.69 -6.88 -3.59
C LEU A 25 17.22 -6.72 -3.95
N GLY A 26 16.83 -5.59 -4.52
CA GLY A 26 15.44 -5.30 -4.92
C GLY A 26 15.03 -5.85 -6.29
N PHE A 27 15.90 -6.60 -6.98
CA PHE A 27 15.60 -7.15 -8.33
C PHE A 27 15.70 -8.69 -8.41
N ASN A 28 16.13 -9.34 -7.33
CA ASN A 28 16.29 -10.79 -7.24
C ASN A 28 17.21 -11.37 -8.32
N ALA A 29 18.31 -10.68 -8.61
CA ALA A 29 19.30 -11.08 -9.59
C ALA A 29 20.71 -10.60 -9.22
N VAL A 30 21.72 -11.23 -9.79
CA VAL A 30 23.11 -10.71 -9.84
C VAL A 30 23.36 -10.15 -11.23
N ALA A 31 23.72 -8.87 -11.32
CA ALA A 31 24.16 -8.26 -12.57
C ALA A 31 25.62 -8.62 -12.85
N VAL A 32 25.93 -8.96 -14.09
CA VAL A 32 27.28 -9.14 -14.59
C VAL A 32 27.61 -7.92 -15.46
N ILE A 33 28.62 -7.16 -15.05
CA ILE A 33 29.04 -5.92 -15.71
C ILE A 33 30.43 -6.16 -16.33
N ASP A 34 30.56 -5.86 -17.58
CA ASP A 34 31.86 -5.78 -18.26
C ASP A 34 32.51 -4.44 -17.96
N ILE A 35 33.72 -4.47 -17.36
CA ILE A 35 34.39 -3.27 -16.84
C ILE A 35 34.90 -2.39 -17.96
N GLU A 36 35.43 -2.98 -19.04
CA GLU A 36 35.99 -2.22 -20.17
C GLU A 36 34.90 -1.40 -20.87
N SER A 37 33.76 -2.02 -21.17
CA SER A 37 32.65 -1.35 -21.85
C SER A 37 31.73 -0.59 -20.88
N ASN A 38 31.86 -0.80 -19.57
CA ASN A 38 30.97 -0.28 -18.51
C ASN A 38 29.48 -0.61 -18.77
N LYS A 39 29.20 -1.84 -19.24
CA LYS A 39 27.85 -2.28 -19.57
C LYS A 39 27.47 -3.55 -18.81
N THR A 40 26.22 -3.63 -18.39
CA THR A 40 25.62 -4.88 -17.93
C THR A 40 25.51 -5.83 -19.12
N ILE A 41 26.24 -6.97 -19.08
CA ILE A 41 26.25 -7.99 -20.12
C ILE A 41 25.29 -9.14 -19.84
N GLY A 42 24.72 -9.22 -18.63
CA GLY A 42 23.71 -10.19 -18.30
C GLY A 42 23.28 -10.14 -16.84
N LEU A 43 22.23 -10.94 -16.54
CA LEU A 43 21.63 -11.09 -15.21
C LEU A 43 21.60 -12.58 -14.85
N ILE A 44 21.92 -12.91 -13.61
CA ILE A 44 21.79 -14.26 -13.05
C ILE A 44 20.61 -14.22 -12.07
N PRO A 45 19.49 -14.92 -12.32
CA PRO A 45 18.35 -14.94 -11.41
C PRO A 45 18.71 -15.64 -10.09
N THR A 46 18.16 -15.15 -9.00
CA THR A 46 18.42 -15.66 -7.64
C THR A 46 17.11 -15.92 -6.90
N GLY A 47 17.20 -16.38 -5.65
CA GLY A 47 16.14 -16.21 -4.68
C GLY A 47 15.95 -14.73 -4.30
N TRP A 48 15.06 -14.46 -3.37
CA TRP A 48 14.66 -13.09 -3.00
C TRP A 48 15.72 -12.39 -2.14
N GLY A 49 16.01 -11.15 -2.48
CA GLY A 49 16.92 -10.29 -1.76
C GLY A 49 18.38 -10.77 -1.77
N PRO A 50 19.04 -10.92 -2.94
CA PRO A 50 20.45 -11.25 -2.96
C PRO A 50 21.28 -10.15 -2.30
N SER A 51 22.00 -10.52 -1.24
CA SER A 51 22.76 -9.59 -0.39
C SER A 51 24.27 -9.73 -0.57
N ARG A 52 24.75 -10.87 -1.05
CA ARG A 52 26.17 -11.12 -1.25
C ARG A 52 26.40 -12.00 -2.47
N VAL A 53 27.44 -11.68 -3.23
CA VAL A 53 27.96 -12.51 -4.30
C VAL A 53 29.49 -12.67 -4.10
N LEU A 54 29.97 -13.86 -4.27
CA LEU A 54 31.43 -14.21 -4.21
C LEU A 54 31.77 -15.15 -5.34
N LEU A 55 33.01 -15.12 -5.78
CA LEU A 55 33.53 -16.06 -6.76
C LEU A 55 34.38 -17.14 -6.10
N GLY A 56 34.37 -18.32 -6.66
CA GLY A 56 35.27 -19.39 -6.29
C GLY A 56 36.75 -19.04 -6.60
N LYS A 57 37.67 -19.81 -6.08
CA LYS A 57 39.12 -19.54 -6.15
C LYS A 57 39.64 -19.35 -7.59
N ASP A 58 39.04 -20.00 -8.55
CA ASP A 58 39.43 -20.00 -9.98
C ASP A 58 38.37 -19.36 -10.89
N ASP A 59 37.39 -18.65 -10.29
CA ASP A 59 36.25 -18.08 -10.97
C ASP A 59 35.35 -19.09 -11.70
N SER A 60 35.49 -20.40 -11.44
CA SER A 60 34.63 -21.42 -12.05
C SER A 60 33.25 -21.49 -11.45
N GLU A 61 33.06 -20.92 -10.27
CA GLU A 61 31.83 -20.97 -9.49
C GLU A 61 31.47 -19.61 -8.90
N ILE A 62 30.16 -19.37 -8.81
CA ILE A 62 29.58 -18.20 -8.18
C ILE A 62 28.79 -18.65 -6.96
N TYR A 63 29.03 -18.01 -5.84
CA TYR A 63 28.26 -18.21 -4.58
C TYR A 63 27.40 -17.00 -4.30
N ILE A 64 26.12 -17.20 -4.09
CA ILE A 64 25.16 -16.12 -3.85
C ILE A 64 24.39 -16.41 -2.57
N ILE A 65 24.29 -15.41 -1.69
CA ILE A 65 23.47 -15.46 -0.48
C ILE A 65 22.28 -14.56 -0.70
N THR A 66 21.08 -15.06 -0.40
CA THR A 66 19.85 -14.29 -0.43
C THR A 66 19.26 -14.16 0.97
N ALA A 67 18.86 -12.95 1.34
CA ALA A 67 18.33 -12.67 2.67
C ALA A 67 16.93 -13.26 2.90
N ARG A 68 16.12 -13.36 1.83
CA ARG A 68 14.71 -13.73 1.88
C ARG A 68 14.40 -15.08 1.20
N GLY A 69 15.41 -15.81 0.75
CA GLY A 69 15.31 -17.16 0.18
C GLY A 69 14.28 -17.28 -0.93
N LEU A 70 13.18 -18.00 -0.66
CA LEU A 70 12.06 -18.21 -1.58
C LEU A 70 10.77 -17.51 -1.10
N GLY A 71 10.90 -16.51 -0.25
CA GLY A 71 9.77 -15.81 0.35
C GLY A 71 9.27 -16.46 1.65
N ALA A 72 8.17 -15.97 2.19
CA ALA A 72 7.61 -16.44 3.45
C ALA A 72 6.69 -17.66 3.27
N GLY A 73 5.93 -17.71 2.18
CA GLY A 73 4.87 -18.69 2.01
C GLY A 73 3.70 -18.47 2.98
N PRO A 74 2.83 -19.47 3.15
CA PRO A 74 1.67 -19.36 4.03
C PRO A 74 2.08 -19.30 5.51
N ASN A 75 1.32 -18.56 6.32
CA ASN A 75 1.48 -18.53 7.77
C ASN A 75 0.19 -18.90 8.53
N GLY A 76 -0.79 -19.46 7.85
CA GLY A 76 -2.05 -19.96 8.39
C GLY A 76 -2.75 -20.94 7.46
N GLY A 77 -3.98 -21.33 7.82
CA GLY A 77 -4.82 -22.22 7.02
C GLY A 77 -4.63 -23.71 7.28
N ALA A 78 -5.39 -24.52 6.55
CA ALA A 78 -5.40 -25.97 6.71
C ALA A 78 -4.03 -26.57 6.37
N GLY A 79 -3.50 -27.39 7.27
CA GLY A 79 -2.20 -28.05 7.10
C GLY A 79 -0.99 -27.20 7.48
N PHE A 80 -1.15 -25.92 7.78
CA PHE A 80 -0.06 -25.08 8.27
C PHE A 80 0.42 -25.55 9.65
N LYS A 81 1.72 -25.80 9.77
CA LYS A 81 2.37 -26.13 11.04
C LYS A 81 3.15 -24.92 11.53
N LYS A 82 2.68 -24.31 12.62
CA LYS A 82 3.35 -23.15 13.19
C LYS A 82 4.80 -23.47 13.57
N PRO A 83 5.79 -22.77 13.02
CA PRO A 83 7.19 -22.90 13.42
C PRO A 83 7.41 -22.44 14.86
N ILE A 84 8.48 -22.94 15.50
CA ILE A 84 8.87 -22.53 16.86
C ILE A 84 9.17 -21.04 16.91
N GLN A 85 9.74 -20.49 15.85
CA GLN A 85 10.13 -19.06 15.74
C GLN A 85 8.93 -18.11 15.76
N GLY A 86 7.79 -18.54 15.24
CA GLY A 86 6.60 -17.69 15.15
C GLY A 86 5.94 -17.72 13.78
N THR A 87 5.03 -16.78 13.53
CA THR A 87 4.26 -16.65 12.28
C THR A 87 4.40 -15.28 11.62
N PHE A 88 5.24 -14.41 12.17
CA PHE A 88 5.59 -13.17 11.49
C PHE A 88 6.35 -13.46 10.21
N ILE A 89 6.23 -12.60 9.24
CA ILE A 89 6.91 -12.72 7.95
C ILE A 89 8.41 -12.95 8.15
N SER A 90 9.04 -12.12 8.98
CA SER A 90 10.46 -12.21 9.31
C SER A 90 10.88 -13.48 10.06
N ASP A 91 9.93 -14.17 10.73
CA ASP A 91 10.19 -15.47 11.36
C ASP A 91 10.14 -16.63 10.33
N LEU A 92 9.45 -16.44 9.21
CA LEU A 92 9.21 -17.46 8.19
C LEU A 92 10.21 -17.42 7.04
N GLN A 93 10.75 -16.24 6.75
CA GLN A 93 11.71 -16.07 5.69
C GLN A 93 13.06 -16.68 6.07
N LEU A 94 13.45 -17.71 5.34
CA LEU A 94 14.75 -18.34 5.49
C LEU A 94 15.65 -17.91 4.33
N GLY A 95 16.85 -17.41 4.65
CA GLY A 95 17.86 -17.11 3.65
C GLY A 95 18.23 -18.35 2.84
N SER A 96 18.76 -18.17 1.64
CA SER A 96 19.26 -19.26 0.80
C SER A 96 20.69 -19.02 0.36
N PHE A 97 21.39 -20.12 0.09
CA PHE A 97 22.73 -20.15 -0.48
C PHE A 97 22.67 -20.85 -1.83
N HIS A 98 23.13 -20.16 -2.86
CA HIS A 98 23.20 -20.70 -4.22
C HIS A 98 24.67 -20.92 -4.61
N LYS A 99 24.95 -22.08 -5.18
CA LYS A 99 26.19 -22.40 -5.86
C LYS A 99 25.89 -22.59 -7.34
N VAL A 100 26.45 -21.72 -8.18
CA VAL A 100 26.18 -21.67 -9.61
C VAL A 100 27.52 -21.80 -10.35
N ALA A 101 27.59 -22.65 -11.36
CA ALA A 101 28.75 -22.67 -12.23
C ALA A 101 28.85 -21.33 -13.00
N MET A 102 30.09 -20.85 -13.24
CA MET A 102 30.28 -19.63 -14.03
C MET A 102 29.62 -19.81 -15.41
N PRO A 103 28.62 -19.02 -15.77
CA PRO A 103 27.91 -19.18 -17.03
C PRO A 103 28.78 -18.74 -18.21
N ASP A 104 28.73 -19.50 -19.28
CA ASP A 104 29.17 -19.01 -20.58
C ASP A 104 28.16 -17.97 -21.14
N SER A 105 28.47 -17.40 -22.31
CA SER A 105 27.62 -16.36 -22.91
C SER A 105 26.21 -16.86 -23.25
N VAL A 106 26.08 -18.12 -23.66
CA VAL A 106 24.76 -18.72 -23.99
C VAL A 106 23.93 -18.93 -22.74
N GLN A 107 24.55 -19.47 -21.69
CA GLN A 107 23.87 -19.68 -20.42
C GLN A 107 23.51 -18.35 -19.73
N LEU A 108 24.41 -17.36 -19.79
CA LEU A 108 24.15 -16.02 -19.26
C LEU A 108 22.97 -15.33 -19.98
N ALA A 109 22.86 -15.50 -21.29
CA ALA A 109 21.72 -15.01 -22.06
C ALA A 109 20.40 -15.67 -21.62
N LYS A 110 20.39 -17.00 -21.37
CA LYS A 110 19.23 -17.72 -20.83
C LYS A 110 18.87 -17.23 -19.43
N TYR A 111 19.83 -17.05 -18.55
CA TYR A 111 19.63 -16.51 -17.21
C TYR A 111 19.04 -15.11 -17.26
N THR A 112 19.57 -14.26 -18.15
CA THR A 112 19.05 -12.90 -18.37
C THR A 112 17.58 -12.93 -18.82
N ALA A 113 17.26 -13.79 -19.77
CA ALA A 113 15.88 -13.95 -20.23
C ALA A 113 14.96 -14.40 -19.08
N THR A 114 15.41 -15.33 -18.23
CA THR A 114 14.65 -15.77 -17.05
C THR A 114 14.46 -14.63 -16.06
N ALA A 115 15.52 -13.89 -15.71
CA ALA A 115 15.43 -12.77 -14.78
C ALA A 115 14.44 -11.71 -15.28
N LEU A 116 14.49 -11.37 -16.57
CA LEU A 116 13.57 -10.40 -17.18
C LEU A 116 12.13 -10.93 -17.29
N SER A 117 11.94 -12.23 -17.55
CA SER A 117 10.60 -12.83 -17.61
C SER A 117 9.89 -12.86 -16.26
N ASN A 118 10.65 -12.81 -15.16
CA ASN A 118 10.11 -12.72 -13.81
C ASN A 118 9.64 -11.29 -13.45
N THR A 119 9.89 -10.31 -14.32
CA THR A 119 9.31 -8.97 -14.19
C THR A 119 7.97 -8.88 -14.93
N PHE A 120 7.17 -7.89 -14.56
CA PHE A 120 5.92 -7.60 -15.26
C PHE A 120 6.08 -6.53 -16.36
N PHE A 121 7.33 -6.21 -16.70
CA PHE A 121 7.62 -5.29 -17.80
C PHE A 121 7.14 -5.85 -19.13
N ARG A 122 6.46 -5.00 -19.92
CA ARG A 122 6.03 -5.31 -21.28
C ARG A 122 6.65 -4.28 -22.21
N SER A 123 7.47 -4.73 -23.16
CA SER A 123 8.09 -3.87 -24.18
C SER A 123 7.06 -3.37 -25.22
N THR A 124 5.98 -4.12 -25.42
CA THR A 124 4.88 -3.74 -26.30
C THR A 124 3.59 -3.70 -25.52
N VAL A 125 2.87 -2.58 -25.59
CA VAL A 125 1.59 -2.40 -24.93
C VAL A 125 0.54 -2.08 -25.97
N ALA A 126 -0.54 -2.86 -25.99
CA ALA A 126 -1.67 -2.59 -26.86
C ALA A 126 -2.32 -1.24 -26.46
N LEU A 127 -2.46 -0.35 -27.44
CA LEU A 127 -3.18 0.91 -27.24
C LEU A 127 -4.68 0.61 -27.32
N ASN A 128 -5.30 0.41 -26.18
CA ASN A 128 -6.74 0.34 -26.03
C ASN A 128 -7.23 1.58 -25.26
N GLN A 129 -8.51 1.91 -25.43
CA GLN A 129 -9.12 3.06 -24.74
C GLN A 129 -9.53 2.71 -23.29
N ASN A 130 -8.64 2.05 -22.55
CA ASN A 130 -8.88 1.77 -21.12
C ASN A 130 -8.75 3.07 -20.31
N PRO A 131 -9.57 3.31 -19.27
CA PRO A 131 -9.40 4.43 -18.35
C PRO A 131 -8.02 4.49 -17.71
N LEU A 132 -7.33 3.35 -17.55
CA LEU A 132 -5.91 3.29 -17.20
C LEU A 132 -5.04 3.27 -18.45
N PRO A 133 -4.36 4.39 -18.78
CA PRO A 133 -3.39 4.42 -19.89
C PRO A 133 -2.27 3.41 -19.69
N PRO A 134 -1.75 2.78 -20.77
CA PRO A 134 -0.66 1.81 -20.63
C PRO A 134 0.68 2.43 -20.25
N LEU A 135 0.86 3.72 -20.51
CA LEU A 135 2.05 4.50 -20.15
C LEU A 135 1.65 5.91 -19.73
N PRO A 136 2.46 6.57 -18.89
CA PRO A 136 2.19 7.95 -18.47
C PRO A 136 2.12 8.91 -19.67
N GLY A 137 1.02 9.65 -19.78
CA GLY A 137 0.88 10.74 -20.75
C GLY A 137 0.60 10.31 -22.20
N ILE A 138 0.42 9.01 -22.50
CA ILE A 138 0.15 8.55 -23.86
C ILE A 138 -1.24 8.97 -24.35
N TYR A 139 -2.20 9.06 -23.46
CA TYR A 139 -3.48 9.72 -23.64
C TYR A 139 -4.04 10.18 -22.27
N GLN A 140 -5.05 11.06 -22.31
CA GLN A 140 -5.67 11.55 -21.08
C GLN A 140 -6.68 10.55 -20.55
N SER A 141 -6.50 10.12 -19.30
CA SER A 141 -7.49 9.34 -18.55
C SER A 141 -8.75 10.18 -18.27
N PRO A 142 -9.95 9.59 -18.29
CA PRO A 142 -11.14 10.24 -17.76
C PRO A 142 -11.08 10.44 -16.25
N ILE A 143 -10.20 9.70 -15.57
CA ILE A 143 -9.93 9.83 -14.13
C ILE A 143 -8.97 11.01 -13.93
N LYS A 144 -9.36 11.98 -13.11
CA LYS A 144 -8.58 13.21 -12.85
C LYS A 144 -8.12 13.33 -11.41
N PHE A 145 -8.82 12.66 -10.50
CA PHE A 145 -8.61 12.76 -9.05
C PHE A 145 -8.42 11.37 -8.47
N ILE A 146 -7.32 11.18 -7.78
CA ILE A 146 -7.01 9.92 -7.10
C ILE A 146 -7.00 10.20 -5.60
N VAL A 147 -7.71 9.38 -4.84
CA VAL A 147 -7.63 9.32 -3.39
C VAL A 147 -6.99 7.98 -3.04
N TYR A 148 -5.80 8.02 -2.46
CA TYR A 148 -5.02 6.86 -2.07
C TYR A 148 -5.08 6.71 -0.55
N ILE A 149 -5.82 5.71 -0.07
CA ILE A 149 -6.05 5.43 1.36
C ILE A 149 -5.12 4.29 1.77
N THR A 150 -4.27 4.58 2.74
CA THR A 150 -3.33 3.65 3.34
C THR A 150 -3.84 3.22 4.72
N LYS A 151 -3.68 1.95 5.04
CA LYS A 151 -4.17 1.31 6.27
C LYS A 151 -3.07 0.44 6.87
N GLU A 152 -3.34 -0.19 8.03
CA GLU A 152 -2.32 -0.84 8.86
C GLU A 152 -2.61 -2.31 9.13
N ASN A 153 -1.70 -3.16 8.66
CA ASN A 153 -1.39 -4.51 9.10
C ASN A 153 -2.47 -5.59 8.96
N ARG A 154 -3.24 -5.61 7.84
CA ARG A 154 -4.19 -6.70 7.63
C ARG A 154 -3.83 -7.57 6.43
N THR A 155 -3.93 -8.90 6.62
CA THR A 155 -3.87 -9.86 5.52
C THR A 155 -5.19 -9.93 4.77
N TYR A 156 -5.12 -10.48 3.55
CA TYR A 156 -6.31 -10.77 2.76
C TYR A 156 -7.29 -11.69 3.49
N ASP A 157 -6.83 -12.83 4.00
CA ASP A 157 -7.72 -13.81 4.63
C ASP A 157 -8.37 -13.31 5.92
N GLU A 158 -7.68 -12.48 6.70
CA GLU A 158 -8.28 -11.92 7.92
C GLU A 158 -9.55 -11.12 7.66
N VAL A 159 -9.64 -10.47 6.50
CA VAL A 159 -10.78 -9.60 6.14
C VAL A 159 -11.66 -10.26 5.08
N PHE A 160 -11.09 -10.80 4.01
CA PHE A 160 -11.81 -11.30 2.84
C PHE A 160 -11.86 -12.82 2.71
N GLY A 161 -11.27 -13.57 3.62
CA GLY A 161 -11.25 -15.04 3.59
C GLY A 161 -12.63 -15.70 3.44
N GLN A 162 -13.72 -14.98 3.77
CA GLN A 162 -15.10 -15.46 3.62
C GLN A 162 -15.72 -15.25 2.23
N ILE A 163 -15.04 -14.54 1.32
CA ILE A 163 -15.53 -14.31 -0.05
C ILE A 163 -15.30 -15.58 -0.87
N LYS A 164 -16.35 -16.33 -1.09
CA LYS A 164 -16.28 -17.66 -1.73
C LYS A 164 -15.86 -17.64 -3.20
N GLU A 165 -16.12 -16.53 -3.88
CA GLU A 165 -15.81 -16.32 -5.30
C GLU A 165 -14.32 -16.03 -5.54
N ALA A 166 -13.57 -15.77 -4.47
CA ALA A 166 -12.15 -15.43 -4.48
C ALA A 166 -11.33 -16.49 -3.73
N LYS A 167 -10.01 -16.40 -3.82
CA LYS A 167 -9.07 -17.33 -3.17
C LYS A 167 -8.91 -17.00 -1.69
N GLY A 168 -9.94 -17.25 -0.88
CA GLY A 168 -9.97 -16.98 0.55
C GLY A 168 -10.07 -18.25 1.40
N ASP A 169 -9.51 -18.20 2.63
CA ASP A 169 -9.74 -19.18 3.68
C ASP A 169 -10.61 -18.58 4.78
N SER A 170 -11.88 -19.02 4.81
CA SER A 170 -12.86 -18.51 5.78
C SER A 170 -12.53 -18.85 7.25
N THR A 171 -11.66 -19.80 7.49
CA THR A 171 -11.23 -20.16 8.87
C THR A 171 -10.30 -19.11 9.46
N LEU A 172 -9.67 -18.29 8.63
CA LEU A 172 -8.76 -17.21 9.01
C LEU A 172 -9.44 -15.83 9.08
N ALA A 173 -10.69 -15.71 8.62
CA ALA A 173 -11.40 -14.44 8.45
C ALA A 173 -11.91 -13.85 9.78
N ARG A 174 -11.01 -13.59 10.72
CA ARG A 174 -11.36 -13.08 12.06
C ARG A 174 -11.98 -11.68 12.06
N PHE A 175 -11.74 -10.88 11.03
CA PHE A 175 -12.30 -9.52 10.86
C PHE A 175 -13.34 -9.42 9.74
N GLY A 176 -13.82 -10.53 9.23
CA GLY A 176 -14.85 -10.56 8.20
C GLY A 176 -16.25 -10.18 8.70
N VAL A 177 -17.26 -10.60 7.95
CA VAL A 177 -18.67 -10.47 8.29
C VAL A 177 -19.25 -11.84 8.65
N ASN A 178 -20.27 -11.86 9.54
CA ASN A 178 -20.91 -13.10 10.01
C ASN A 178 -19.97 -14.09 10.73
N ASN A 179 -18.98 -13.60 11.43
CA ASN A 179 -18.13 -14.45 12.26
C ASN A 179 -18.97 -15.26 13.27
N ALA A 180 -18.75 -16.57 13.30
CA ALA A 180 -19.59 -17.47 14.09
C ALA A 180 -19.45 -17.25 15.59
N TYR A 181 -18.25 -16.94 16.06
CA TYR A 181 -17.98 -16.72 17.48
C TYR A 181 -16.81 -15.76 17.67
N THR A 182 -17.05 -14.68 18.41
CA THR A 182 -15.98 -13.83 18.92
C THR A 182 -16.15 -13.71 20.43
N LEU A 183 -15.09 -14.07 21.16
CA LEU A 183 -15.01 -13.81 22.58
C LEU A 183 -14.45 -12.42 22.77
N LEU A 184 -15.26 -11.50 23.25
CA LEU A 184 -14.77 -10.18 23.62
C LEU A 184 -14.02 -10.27 24.96
N PRO A 185 -12.87 -9.58 25.12
CA PRO A 185 -12.13 -9.57 26.37
C PRO A 185 -13.05 -9.17 27.54
N ASN A 186 -12.93 -9.88 28.65
CA ASN A 186 -13.71 -9.65 29.87
C ASN A 186 -15.22 -9.93 29.76
N GLN A 187 -15.71 -10.50 28.67
CA GLN A 187 -17.09 -10.93 28.54
C GLN A 187 -17.16 -12.47 28.48
N ARG A 188 -18.08 -13.07 29.25
CA ARG A 188 -18.38 -14.52 29.20
C ARG A 188 -19.28 -14.88 28.02
N GLU A 189 -19.90 -13.89 27.40
CA GLU A 189 -20.83 -14.09 26.30
C GLU A 189 -20.10 -14.26 24.98
N ARG A 190 -20.56 -15.20 24.17
CA ARG A 190 -20.13 -15.43 22.79
C ARG A 190 -21.13 -14.74 21.86
N PHE A 191 -20.65 -13.83 21.06
CA PHE A 191 -21.46 -13.20 20.03
C PHE A 191 -21.41 -14.00 18.73
N LYS A 192 -22.58 -14.11 18.08
CA LYS A 192 -22.70 -14.73 16.74
C LYS A 192 -23.00 -13.65 15.71
N GLY A 193 -22.55 -13.89 14.47
CA GLY A 193 -22.90 -13.06 13.34
C GLY A 193 -22.39 -11.62 13.46
N LEU A 194 -21.19 -11.43 14.01
CA LEU A 194 -20.57 -10.09 14.09
C LEU A 194 -20.20 -9.60 12.69
N LYS A 195 -20.54 -8.34 12.42
CA LYS A 195 -20.14 -7.63 11.21
C LYS A 195 -18.97 -6.71 11.55
N VAL A 196 -17.76 -7.18 11.40
CA VAL A 196 -16.57 -6.41 11.78
C VAL A 196 -16.19 -5.41 10.68
N SER A 197 -16.16 -5.86 9.42
CA SER A 197 -15.76 -5.05 8.26
C SER A 197 -16.83 -5.01 7.15
N PRO A 198 -18.07 -4.56 7.44
CA PRO A 198 -19.15 -4.56 6.46
C PRO A 198 -18.88 -3.63 5.27
N ASN A 199 -18.17 -2.50 5.47
CA ASN A 199 -17.83 -1.57 4.40
C ASN A 199 -16.76 -2.14 3.47
N HIS A 200 -15.70 -2.79 3.99
CA HIS A 200 -14.72 -3.48 3.15
C HIS A 200 -15.41 -4.50 2.23
N HIS A 201 -16.26 -5.36 2.79
CA HIS A 201 -17.00 -6.35 2.01
C HIS A 201 -17.96 -5.73 1.00
N LYS A 202 -18.61 -4.61 1.33
CA LYS A 202 -19.50 -3.91 0.40
C LYS A 202 -18.72 -3.24 -0.72
N ILE A 203 -17.59 -2.59 -0.42
CA ILE A 203 -16.72 -1.98 -1.42
C ILE A 203 -16.22 -3.05 -2.39
N ALA A 204 -15.73 -4.19 -1.89
CA ALA A 204 -15.26 -5.31 -2.70
C ALA A 204 -16.35 -5.85 -3.63
N ARG A 205 -17.61 -5.93 -3.18
CA ARG A 205 -18.74 -6.42 -3.98
C ARG A 205 -19.30 -5.37 -4.95
N GLN A 206 -19.27 -4.11 -4.57
CA GLN A 206 -19.81 -3.02 -5.40
C GLN A 206 -18.85 -2.58 -6.48
N PHE A 207 -17.54 -2.64 -6.21
CA PHE A 207 -16.47 -2.21 -7.10
C PHE A 207 -15.51 -3.37 -7.40
N ALA A 208 -14.21 -3.16 -7.34
CA ALA A 208 -13.22 -4.18 -7.62
C ALA A 208 -12.22 -4.35 -6.49
N PHE A 209 -11.75 -5.58 -6.29
CA PHE A 209 -10.67 -5.90 -5.38
C PHE A 209 -9.76 -6.99 -5.97
N SER A 210 -8.56 -7.15 -5.38
CA SER A 210 -7.63 -8.20 -5.77
C SER A 210 -7.63 -9.35 -4.76
N ASP A 211 -7.51 -10.58 -5.24
CA ASP A 211 -7.17 -11.76 -4.42
C ASP A 211 -5.71 -12.20 -4.57
N ASN A 212 -4.91 -11.39 -5.30
CA ASN A 212 -3.52 -11.68 -5.64
C ASN A 212 -2.62 -10.43 -5.51
N PHE A 213 -2.81 -9.67 -4.43
CA PHE A 213 -2.01 -8.52 -4.07
C PHE A 213 -1.10 -8.85 -2.89
N TYR A 214 0.16 -8.41 -2.97
CA TYR A 214 1.20 -8.67 -1.98
C TYR A 214 1.90 -7.36 -1.60
N CYS A 215 2.09 -7.13 -0.29
CA CYS A 215 2.91 -6.03 0.19
C CYS A 215 4.40 -6.36 -0.04
N ASP A 216 5.18 -5.36 -0.43
CA ASP A 216 6.65 -5.50 -0.57
C ASP A 216 7.37 -5.30 0.76
N SER A 217 6.68 -5.53 1.88
CA SER A 217 7.13 -5.16 3.22
C SER A 217 6.76 -6.21 4.28
N ASP A 218 7.68 -6.40 5.21
CA ASP A 218 7.50 -7.27 6.39
C ASP A 218 6.99 -6.49 7.60
N ALA A 219 7.09 -5.16 7.59
CA ALA A 219 6.70 -4.26 8.66
C ALA A 219 6.43 -2.84 8.15
N SER A 220 5.67 -2.05 8.93
CA SER A 220 5.18 -0.73 8.53
C SER A 220 6.28 0.26 8.14
N ILE A 221 7.45 0.20 8.79
CA ILE A 221 8.54 1.15 8.52
C ILE A 221 8.88 1.17 7.03
N HIS A 222 9.23 0.04 6.43
CA HIS A 222 9.51 0.00 5.00
C HIS A 222 8.27 -0.14 4.14
N GLY A 223 7.13 -0.58 4.72
CA GLY A 223 5.85 -0.63 4.03
C GLY A 223 5.42 0.75 3.52
N HIS A 224 5.38 1.74 4.41
CA HIS A 224 5.06 3.10 4.03
C HIS A 224 6.06 3.70 3.02
N HIS A 225 7.35 3.33 3.08
CA HIS A 225 8.32 3.73 2.06
C HIS A 225 7.93 3.17 0.68
N TRP A 226 7.78 1.84 0.58
CA TRP A 226 7.46 1.18 -0.68
C TRP A 226 6.16 1.67 -1.29
N MET A 227 5.09 1.79 -0.48
CA MET A 227 3.78 2.21 -0.99
C MET A 227 3.74 3.67 -1.45
N MET A 228 4.64 4.53 -0.94
CA MET A 228 4.79 5.92 -1.39
C MET A 228 5.89 6.10 -2.44
N GLY A 229 6.50 5.02 -2.91
CA GLY A 229 7.54 5.06 -3.93
C GLY A 229 8.88 5.61 -3.44
N VAL A 230 9.03 5.78 -2.14
CA VAL A 230 10.32 6.10 -1.50
C VAL A 230 11.02 4.78 -1.27
N ILE A 231 11.85 4.34 -2.22
CA ILE A 231 12.57 3.07 -2.09
C ILE A 231 13.43 3.12 -0.83
N PRO A 232 13.19 2.23 0.16
CA PRO A 232 13.98 2.20 1.37
C PRO A 232 15.43 1.86 1.03
N ASN A 233 16.37 2.51 1.73
CA ASN A 233 17.76 2.14 1.61
C ASN A 233 18.07 0.83 2.36
N GLU A 234 19.28 0.34 2.25
CA GLU A 234 19.71 -0.91 2.91
C GLU A 234 19.49 -0.86 4.43
N TRP A 235 19.76 0.27 5.07
CA TRP A 235 19.56 0.43 6.50
C TRP A 235 18.10 0.26 6.91
N VAL A 236 17.18 0.94 6.24
CA VAL A 236 15.75 0.86 6.50
C VAL A 236 15.24 -0.57 6.24
N GLU A 237 15.62 -1.15 5.11
CA GLU A 237 15.17 -2.47 4.68
C GLU A 237 15.64 -3.59 5.62
N THR A 238 16.92 -3.57 6.02
CA THR A 238 17.46 -4.60 6.92
C THR A 238 17.00 -4.45 8.36
N ASN A 239 16.81 -3.24 8.84
CA ASN A 239 16.35 -3.03 10.22
C ASN A 239 14.85 -3.30 10.38
N SER A 240 14.07 -3.06 9.35
CA SER A 240 12.62 -3.28 9.38
C SER A 240 12.24 -4.75 9.25
N SER A 241 13.14 -5.58 8.72
CA SER A 241 12.91 -7.01 8.47
C SER A 241 13.39 -7.93 9.60
N VAL A 242 13.75 -7.38 10.75
CA VAL A 242 14.25 -8.19 11.87
C VAL A 242 13.11 -8.93 12.56
N SER A 243 13.28 -10.23 12.75
CA SER A 243 12.35 -11.06 13.54
C SER A 243 12.12 -10.46 14.93
N LYS A 244 10.88 -10.51 15.40
CA LYS A 244 10.53 -10.10 16.78
C LYS A 244 11.26 -10.87 17.86
N THR A 245 11.74 -12.08 17.56
CA THR A 245 12.53 -12.92 18.47
C THR A 245 14.01 -12.55 18.46
N ALA A 246 14.49 -11.89 17.41
CA ALA A 246 15.86 -11.41 17.32
C ALA A 246 16.02 -10.09 18.08
N LYS A 247 17.06 -10.03 18.91
CA LYS A 247 17.47 -8.76 19.50
C LYS A 247 18.25 -7.97 18.46
N PHE A 248 17.64 -6.92 17.95
CA PHE A 248 18.30 -6.03 17.01
C PHE A 248 19.12 -4.98 17.77
N PHE A 249 20.36 -4.85 17.39
CA PHE A 249 21.25 -3.78 17.84
C PHE A 249 21.81 -3.09 16.60
N SER A 250 21.49 -1.83 16.41
CA SER A 250 22.14 -1.01 15.41
C SER A 250 23.65 -0.99 15.68
N ALA A 251 24.44 -1.43 14.71
CA ALA A 251 25.89 -1.34 14.78
C ALA A 251 26.42 0.07 14.42
N ALA A 252 25.54 0.98 13.98
CA ALA A 252 25.90 2.34 13.57
C ALA A 252 25.70 3.31 14.75
N PRO A 253 26.77 3.77 15.42
CA PRO A 253 26.66 4.70 16.54
C PRO A 253 25.96 5.99 16.12
N GLY A 254 24.99 6.43 16.93
CA GLY A 254 24.26 7.67 16.70
C GLY A 254 23.13 7.61 15.68
N ARG A 255 22.98 6.50 14.97
CA ARG A 255 21.89 6.33 14.01
C ARG A 255 20.62 5.90 14.73
N ARG A 256 19.49 6.52 14.39
CA ARG A 256 18.18 6.18 14.97
C ARG A 256 17.58 4.97 14.27
N PHE A 257 16.67 4.29 14.95
CA PHE A 257 15.80 3.32 14.31
C PHE A 257 14.89 4.06 13.32
N PRO A 258 14.70 3.55 12.09
CA PRO A 258 13.90 4.25 11.09
C PRO A 258 12.47 4.52 11.54
N GLY A 259 11.94 5.69 11.19
CA GLY A 259 10.52 6.02 11.39
C GLY A 259 9.61 5.37 10.33
N SER A 260 8.30 5.41 10.55
CA SER A 260 7.33 4.64 9.76
C SER A 260 7.32 5.00 8.27
N THR A 261 7.40 6.26 7.89
CA THR A 261 7.34 6.65 6.47
C THR A 261 8.63 7.25 5.96
N GLY A 262 9.62 7.09 6.69
CA GLY A 262 10.93 7.62 6.42
C GLY A 262 11.64 7.80 7.73
N SER A 263 12.92 7.76 7.67
CA SER A 263 13.74 8.10 8.80
C SER A 263 13.69 9.61 9.04
N MET A 264 13.95 10.01 10.26
CA MET A 264 14.25 11.41 10.58
C MET A 264 15.61 11.83 10.04
N ASP A 265 16.40 10.89 9.54
CA ASP A 265 17.73 11.13 9.00
C ASP A 265 17.63 11.32 7.47
N PRO A 266 18.12 12.46 6.92
CA PRO A 266 17.98 12.78 5.50
C PRO A 266 18.54 11.72 4.54
N GLU A 267 19.56 10.97 4.98
CA GLU A 267 20.18 9.90 4.20
C GLU A 267 19.29 8.67 4.01
N ASP A 268 18.22 8.54 4.77
CA ASP A 268 17.27 7.44 4.61
C ASP A 268 16.23 7.70 3.52
N PHE A 269 16.17 8.93 2.99
CA PHE A 269 15.34 9.24 1.84
C PHE A 269 16.05 8.91 0.54
N ALA A 270 15.33 8.23 -0.37
CA ALA A 270 15.83 8.01 -1.72
C ALA A 270 16.04 9.36 -2.44
N GLU A 271 17.20 9.54 -3.09
CA GLU A 271 17.52 10.78 -3.84
C GLU A 271 16.48 11.10 -4.92
N ALA A 272 15.88 10.07 -5.53
CA ALA A 272 14.82 10.24 -6.52
C ALA A 272 13.51 10.76 -5.89
N GLY A 273 13.36 10.67 -4.57
CA GLY A 273 12.13 10.95 -3.84
C GLY A 273 11.08 9.88 -4.08
N GLY A 274 9.86 10.16 -3.64
CA GLY A 274 8.70 9.32 -3.83
C GLY A 274 7.65 9.96 -4.72
N ILE A 275 6.40 9.52 -4.49
CA ILE A 275 5.23 9.98 -5.26
C ILE A 275 5.04 11.50 -5.17
N TRP A 276 5.25 12.10 -4.01
CA TRP A 276 5.02 13.53 -3.80
C TRP A 276 6.03 14.39 -4.55
N GLU A 277 7.32 14.04 -4.54
CA GLU A 277 8.38 14.71 -5.30
C GLU A 277 8.17 14.52 -6.80
N ALA A 278 7.68 13.36 -7.23
CA ALA A 278 7.34 13.12 -8.64
C ALA A 278 6.21 14.05 -9.11
N PHE A 279 5.16 14.21 -8.29
CA PHE A 279 4.07 15.15 -8.57
C PHE A 279 4.55 16.61 -8.57
N GLU A 280 5.41 16.99 -7.61
CA GLU A 280 5.98 18.34 -7.55
C GLU A 280 6.82 18.67 -8.79
N ARG A 281 7.73 17.76 -9.20
CA ARG A 281 8.53 17.91 -10.44
C ARG A 281 7.66 18.09 -11.68
N LYS A 282 6.50 17.43 -11.73
CA LYS A 282 5.52 17.55 -12.83
C LYS A 282 4.55 18.71 -12.63
N LYS A 283 4.67 19.49 -11.56
CA LYS A 283 3.77 20.61 -11.20
C LYS A 283 2.30 20.16 -11.09
N LYS A 284 2.08 18.91 -10.63
CA LYS A 284 0.75 18.39 -10.33
C LYS A 284 0.42 18.65 -8.87
N LEU A 285 -0.82 19.04 -8.59
CA LEU A 285 -1.26 19.27 -7.22
C LEU A 285 -1.47 17.95 -6.50
N PHE A 286 -1.02 17.89 -5.27
CA PHE A 286 -1.32 16.81 -4.32
C PHE A 286 -1.60 17.40 -2.93
N TYR A 287 -2.24 16.61 -2.07
CA TYR A 287 -2.50 16.97 -0.69
C TYR A 287 -2.49 15.73 0.19
N ASN A 288 -2.01 15.88 1.42
CA ASN A 288 -1.77 14.76 2.33
C ASN A 288 -2.57 14.89 3.63
N PHE A 289 -3.14 13.76 4.06
CA PHE A 289 -3.83 13.60 5.32
C PHE A 289 -3.18 12.47 6.13
N GLY A 290 -2.14 12.81 6.88
CA GLY A 290 -1.53 11.96 7.89
C GLY A 290 -0.43 11.01 7.41
N GLU A 291 -0.34 10.69 6.13
CA GLU A 291 0.72 9.84 5.61
C GLU A 291 2.08 10.55 5.70
N ALA A 292 3.16 9.82 5.97
CA ALA A 292 4.52 10.35 6.12
C ALA A 292 4.68 11.47 7.16
N ASN A 293 3.83 11.50 8.17
CA ASN A 293 3.95 12.44 9.26
C ASN A 293 4.52 11.73 10.50
N GLU A 294 5.59 12.26 11.04
CA GLU A 294 6.17 11.79 12.30
C GLU A 294 5.65 12.58 13.49
N THR A 295 5.40 11.91 14.61
CA THR A 295 5.14 12.57 15.89
C THR A 295 6.45 12.99 16.51
N ALA A 296 6.66 14.29 16.68
CA ALA A 296 7.87 14.81 17.33
C ALA A 296 7.99 14.32 18.79
N HIS A 297 8.69 13.22 19.00
CA HIS A 297 9.09 12.68 20.31
C HIS A 297 7.98 12.31 21.31
N VAL A 298 6.74 12.15 20.87
CA VAL A 298 5.64 11.73 21.74
C VAL A 298 5.33 10.26 21.47
N ARG A 299 5.50 9.42 22.48
CA ARG A 299 5.04 8.04 22.39
C ARG A 299 3.52 8.00 22.26
N GLU A 300 3.03 7.08 21.46
CA GLU A 300 1.61 6.83 21.24
C GLU A 300 0.81 6.75 22.55
N GLU A 301 1.38 6.11 23.58
CA GLU A 301 0.76 5.94 24.90
C GLU A 301 0.58 7.24 25.67
N TRP A 302 1.28 8.29 25.32
CA TRP A 302 1.27 9.58 26.03
C TRP A 302 0.48 10.66 25.30
N SER A 303 0.14 10.43 24.05
CA SER A 303 -0.64 11.38 23.26
C SER A 303 -2.14 11.16 23.46
N ASP A 304 -2.67 11.45 24.64
CA ASP A 304 -4.11 11.41 24.88
C ASP A 304 -4.83 12.71 24.50
N THR A 305 -4.08 13.72 24.10
CA THR A 305 -4.60 15.02 23.75
C THR A 305 -5.08 15.06 22.31
N ALA A 306 -6.18 14.50 22.10
CA ALA A 306 -6.91 14.56 20.87
C ALA A 306 -7.63 15.89 20.71
N THR A 307 -6.95 16.96 20.82
CA THR A 307 -7.53 18.25 20.46
C THR A 307 -6.85 18.71 19.20
N GLY A 308 -7.54 19.19 18.21
CA GLY A 308 -6.98 19.59 16.92
C GLY A 308 -5.71 20.48 16.95
N ALA A 309 -5.22 20.83 18.12
CA ALA A 309 -3.96 21.50 18.36
C ALA A 309 -3.05 20.75 19.35
N GLY A 310 -3.51 19.66 19.93
CA GLY A 310 -2.84 18.98 21.02
C GLY A 310 -2.25 17.62 20.67
N HIS A 311 -2.40 17.20 19.41
CA HIS A 311 -1.61 16.09 18.91
C HIS A 311 -0.16 16.52 18.92
N GLY A 312 0.73 15.70 19.41
CA GLY A 312 2.14 15.93 19.23
C GLY A 312 2.38 16.42 17.81
N VAL A 313 3.11 17.51 17.66
CA VAL A 313 3.26 18.20 16.38
C VAL A 313 3.62 17.19 15.31
N MET A 314 2.68 16.96 14.39
CA MET A 314 2.89 16.10 13.23
C MET A 314 3.75 16.88 12.26
N VAL A 315 5.01 16.52 12.16
CA VAL A 315 5.95 17.18 11.24
C VAL A 315 6.02 16.32 9.98
N PRO A 316 5.69 16.87 8.81
CA PRO A 316 5.95 16.20 7.55
C PRO A 316 7.45 15.99 7.37
N MET A 317 7.85 14.76 7.11
CA MET A 317 9.26 14.39 6.97
C MET A 317 9.88 14.94 5.69
N GLN A 318 9.11 14.99 4.61
CA GLN A 318 9.58 15.39 3.29
C GLN A 318 9.22 16.85 3.00
N LYS A 319 10.18 17.58 2.42
CA LYS A 319 9.99 19.00 2.05
C LYS A 319 8.75 19.22 1.17
N ALA A 320 8.49 18.33 0.23
CA ALA A 320 7.35 18.41 -0.67
C ALA A 320 6.00 18.42 0.06
N LEU A 321 5.92 17.74 1.21
CA LEU A 321 4.72 17.64 2.04
C LEU A 321 4.47 18.85 2.93
N PHE A 322 5.49 19.60 3.31
CA PHE A 322 5.40 20.62 4.37
C PHE A 322 4.25 21.61 4.18
N SER A 323 4.05 22.12 2.96
CA SER A 323 2.96 23.06 2.63
C SER A 323 1.70 22.40 2.10
N ARG A 324 1.68 21.07 1.94
CA ARG A 324 0.61 20.31 1.29
C ARG A 324 0.08 19.20 2.18
N THR A 325 0.23 19.34 3.48
CA THR A 325 -0.28 18.39 4.49
C THR A 325 -1.31 19.07 5.38
N SER A 326 -2.37 18.34 5.72
CA SER A 326 -3.34 18.78 6.71
C SER A 326 -2.73 18.78 8.11
N TRP A 327 -2.66 19.94 8.74
CA TRP A 327 -2.16 20.10 10.11
C TRP A 327 -3.21 19.75 11.17
N SER A 328 -4.47 19.58 10.79
CA SER A 328 -5.56 19.18 11.69
C SER A 328 -5.87 17.69 11.63
N TYR A 329 -5.29 16.96 10.67
CA TYR A 329 -5.48 15.53 10.51
C TYR A 329 -4.34 14.78 11.22
N PRO A 330 -4.65 13.96 12.24
CA PRO A 330 -3.63 13.20 12.94
C PRO A 330 -3.10 12.05 12.08
N GLY A 331 -1.78 11.85 12.07
CA GLY A 331 -1.13 10.69 11.48
C GLY A 331 -1.33 9.43 12.33
N TYR A 332 -0.34 8.52 12.29
CA TYR A 332 -0.37 7.29 13.06
C TYR A 332 -0.46 7.55 14.57
N ASN A 333 -1.57 7.17 15.15
CA ASN A 333 -1.79 7.08 16.58
C ASN A 333 -3.10 6.33 16.85
N THR A 334 -3.04 5.09 17.29
CA THR A 334 -4.22 4.25 17.54
C THR A 334 -5.05 4.68 18.75
N ASN A 335 -4.59 5.64 19.56
CA ASN A 335 -5.42 6.28 20.59
C ASN A 335 -6.46 7.23 20.01
N ILE A 336 -6.26 7.70 18.79
CA ILE A 336 -7.17 8.62 18.10
C ILE A 336 -8.11 7.82 17.20
N PRO A 337 -9.44 7.94 17.36
CA PRO A 337 -10.40 7.23 16.52
C PRO A 337 -10.28 7.61 15.05
N ASP A 338 -10.42 6.62 14.14
CA ASP A 338 -10.54 6.91 12.71
C ASP A 338 -11.81 7.69 12.38
N GLN A 339 -12.84 7.63 13.27
CA GLN A 339 -14.00 8.51 13.16
C GLN A 339 -13.64 10.00 13.31
N TYR A 340 -12.63 10.31 14.15
CA TYR A 340 -12.13 11.68 14.27
C TYR A 340 -11.36 12.08 12.99
N ARG A 341 -10.56 11.17 12.44
CA ARG A 341 -9.87 11.37 11.16
C ARG A 341 -10.87 11.63 10.03
N ALA A 342 -11.92 10.84 9.93
CA ALA A 342 -12.99 11.05 8.95
C ALA A 342 -13.66 12.43 9.11
N ASN A 343 -13.95 12.88 10.34
CA ASN A 343 -14.49 14.22 10.61
C ASN A 343 -13.52 15.33 10.10
N GLN A 344 -12.23 15.22 10.39
CA GLN A 344 -11.26 16.21 9.94
C GLN A 344 -11.11 16.23 8.42
N PHE A 345 -11.08 15.06 7.79
CA PHE A 345 -11.05 14.94 6.34
C PHE A 345 -12.27 15.59 5.70
N GLU A 346 -13.50 15.21 6.08
CA GLU A 346 -14.75 15.73 5.55
C GLU A 346 -14.84 17.26 5.71
N LYS A 347 -14.45 17.77 6.88
CA LYS A 347 -14.44 19.20 7.20
C LYS A 347 -13.48 19.98 6.32
N GLU A 348 -12.24 19.52 6.21
CA GLU A 348 -11.20 20.22 5.45
C GLU A 348 -11.44 20.09 3.94
N PHE A 349 -11.83 18.92 3.45
CA PHE A 349 -12.21 18.72 2.07
C PHE A 349 -13.35 19.67 1.66
N THR A 350 -14.39 19.75 2.48
CA THR A 350 -15.52 20.67 2.24
C THR A 350 -15.05 22.12 2.19
N LYS A 351 -14.25 22.54 3.18
CA LYS A 351 -13.76 23.92 3.29
C LYS A 351 -12.89 24.32 2.09
N LYS A 352 -11.99 23.43 1.64
CA LYS A 352 -11.04 23.74 0.56
C LYS A 352 -11.68 23.62 -0.83
N TRP A 353 -12.35 22.51 -1.11
CA TRP A 353 -12.69 22.11 -2.47
C TRP A 353 -14.20 22.09 -2.80
N ILE A 354 -15.09 22.05 -1.82
CA ILE A 354 -16.53 22.15 -2.09
C ILE A 354 -17.00 23.61 -1.98
N THR A 355 -16.78 24.23 -0.81
CA THR A 355 -17.21 25.62 -0.55
C THR A 355 -16.11 26.65 -0.82
N GLY A 356 -14.85 26.24 -0.75
CA GLY A 356 -13.70 27.08 -1.07
C GLY A 356 -13.42 27.18 -2.56
N LYS A 357 -12.38 27.96 -2.89
CA LYS A 357 -11.95 28.20 -4.29
C LYS A 357 -10.64 27.50 -4.64
N GLU A 358 -10.10 26.67 -3.74
CA GLU A 358 -8.88 25.93 -4.01
C GLU A 358 -9.11 24.90 -5.11
N GLN A 359 -8.11 24.73 -5.99
CA GLN A 359 -8.16 23.71 -7.02
C GLN A 359 -8.05 22.32 -6.37
N MET A 360 -8.93 21.40 -6.74
CA MET A 360 -8.88 20.01 -6.30
C MET A 360 -7.56 19.38 -6.75
N PRO A 361 -6.77 18.76 -5.84
CA PRO A 361 -5.52 18.10 -6.21
C PRO A 361 -5.77 16.82 -7.02
N SER A 362 -4.81 16.48 -7.88
CA SER A 362 -4.85 15.25 -8.67
C SER A 362 -4.61 13.99 -7.82
N LEU A 363 -3.93 14.15 -6.69
CA LEU A 363 -3.66 13.09 -5.71
C LEU A 363 -3.96 13.58 -4.29
N ILE A 364 -4.70 12.80 -3.55
CA ILE A 364 -4.84 12.91 -2.10
C ILE A 364 -4.37 11.60 -1.47
N THR A 365 -3.46 11.67 -0.50
CA THR A 365 -3.07 10.53 0.35
C THR A 365 -3.75 10.65 1.71
N ILE A 366 -4.27 9.53 2.23
CA ILE A 366 -4.97 9.48 3.52
C ILE A 366 -4.48 8.27 4.30
N GLN A 367 -4.05 8.45 5.55
CA GLN A 367 -3.74 7.35 6.46
C GLN A 367 -4.92 7.08 7.41
N LEU A 368 -5.37 5.82 7.48
CA LEU A 368 -6.39 5.32 8.42
C LEU A 368 -5.79 4.16 9.22
N PRO A 369 -5.14 4.41 10.38
CA PRO A 369 -4.28 3.41 11.00
C PRO A 369 -4.93 2.54 12.08
N ASN A 370 -6.22 2.68 12.42
CA ASN A 370 -6.74 1.99 13.60
C ASN A 370 -6.90 0.48 13.44
N ASP A 371 -6.88 -0.05 12.24
CA ASP A 371 -6.80 -1.51 12.03
C ASP A 371 -5.46 -2.13 12.41
N HIS A 372 -4.43 -1.33 12.73
CA HIS A 372 -3.22 -1.78 13.41
C HIS A 372 -3.52 -2.50 14.73
N ILE A 373 -4.62 -2.16 15.36
CA ILE A 373 -5.06 -2.73 16.64
C ILE A 373 -4.09 -2.37 17.77
N ALA A 374 -4.62 -1.89 18.86
CA ALA A 374 -3.88 -1.62 20.08
C ALA A 374 -4.49 -2.35 21.27
N LYS A 375 -3.97 -2.08 22.46
CA LYS A 375 -4.52 -2.60 23.71
C LYS A 375 -5.99 -2.19 23.88
N ALA A 376 -6.84 -3.12 24.26
CA ALA A 376 -8.26 -2.86 24.51
C ALA A 376 -8.47 -1.74 25.54
N ARG A 377 -9.40 -0.84 25.25
CA ARG A 377 -9.81 0.30 26.06
C ARG A 377 -11.34 0.39 26.09
N PRO A 378 -12.03 -0.48 26.87
CA PRO A 378 -13.49 -0.52 26.89
C PRO A 378 -14.15 0.80 27.31
N GLU A 379 -13.48 1.56 28.16
CA GLU A 379 -13.89 2.91 28.59
C GLU A 379 -13.93 3.92 27.43
N ASP A 380 -13.10 3.73 26.42
CA ASP A 380 -13.03 4.54 25.21
C ASP A 380 -13.78 3.91 24.01
N GLY A 381 -14.59 2.86 24.26
CA GLY A 381 -15.35 2.21 23.19
C GLY A 381 -14.65 1.09 22.45
N TYR A 382 -13.40 0.77 22.80
CA TYR A 382 -12.59 -0.29 22.17
C TYR A 382 -12.44 -1.48 23.11
N SER A 383 -13.42 -2.37 23.08
CA SER A 383 -13.44 -3.55 23.97
C SER A 383 -12.53 -4.68 23.50
N SER A 384 -12.13 -4.70 22.24
CA SER A 384 -11.32 -5.76 21.63
C SER A 384 -10.63 -5.31 20.35
N ALA A 385 -9.80 -6.18 19.77
CA ALA A 385 -9.23 -6.00 18.43
C ALA A 385 -10.29 -5.69 17.35
N HIS A 386 -11.47 -6.32 17.46
CA HIS A 386 -12.57 -6.11 16.52
C HIS A 386 -13.11 -4.69 16.56
N SER A 387 -13.02 -4.01 17.70
CA SER A 387 -13.46 -2.61 17.85
C SER A 387 -12.60 -1.65 17.01
N PHE A 388 -11.29 -1.88 16.99
CA PHE A 388 -10.36 -1.08 16.19
C PHE A 388 -10.60 -1.28 14.69
N MET A 389 -10.77 -2.54 14.26
CA MET A 389 -11.12 -2.84 12.88
C MET A 389 -12.49 -2.28 12.49
N ALA A 390 -13.48 -2.31 13.38
CA ALA A 390 -14.81 -1.74 13.13
C ALA A 390 -14.79 -0.22 13.04
N ASP A 391 -13.94 0.45 13.83
CA ASP A 391 -13.70 1.90 13.73
C ASP A 391 -13.10 2.26 12.35
N ASN A 392 -12.05 1.56 11.95
CA ASN A 392 -11.40 1.74 10.65
C ASN A 392 -12.37 1.48 9.49
N ASP A 393 -13.11 0.37 9.52
CA ASP A 393 -14.10 0.02 8.49
C ASP A 393 -15.18 1.10 8.33
N LEU A 394 -15.70 1.60 9.45
CA LEU A 394 -16.73 2.64 9.45
C LEU A 394 -16.16 3.96 8.90
N ALA A 395 -14.95 4.34 9.26
CA ALA A 395 -14.30 5.55 8.77
C ALA A 395 -14.04 5.47 7.26
N LEU A 396 -13.54 4.33 6.77
CA LEU A 396 -13.40 4.05 5.34
C LEU A 396 -14.74 4.18 4.61
N GLY A 397 -15.79 3.56 5.14
CA GLY A 397 -17.13 3.65 4.59
C GLY A 397 -17.66 5.08 4.53
N ARG A 398 -17.44 5.88 5.58
CA ARG A 398 -17.82 7.31 5.63
C ARG A 398 -17.09 8.15 4.58
N ILE A 399 -15.78 7.97 4.48
CA ILE A 399 -14.96 8.72 3.51
C ILE A 399 -15.42 8.41 2.08
N LEU A 400 -15.63 7.14 1.74
CA LEU A 400 -16.10 6.78 0.41
C LEU A 400 -17.55 7.25 0.15
N HIS A 401 -18.43 7.15 1.15
CA HIS A 401 -19.79 7.70 1.08
C HIS A 401 -19.78 9.20 0.79
N PHE A 402 -18.96 9.95 1.51
CA PHE A 402 -18.77 11.39 1.31
C PHE A 402 -18.22 11.70 -0.08
N LEU A 403 -17.10 11.08 -0.47
CA LEU A 403 -16.43 11.32 -1.76
C LEU A 403 -17.35 11.03 -2.94
N SER A 404 -18.12 9.92 -2.87
CA SER A 404 -19.02 9.51 -3.94
C SER A 404 -20.22 10.46 -4.16
N ARG A 405 -20.43 11.42 -3.26
CA ARG A 405 -21.46 12.47 -3.34
C ARG A 405 -20.90 13.85 -3.62
N THR A 406 -19.62 13.96 -3.95
CA THR A 406 -19.02 15.23 -4.40
C THR A 406 -19.11 15.36 -5.91
N LYS A 407 -19.09 16.61 -6.41
CA LYS A 407 -18.99 16.91 -7.85
C LYS A 407 -17.76 16.31 -8.54
N TYR A 408 -16.78 15.86 -7.74
CA TYR A 408 -15.53 15.27 -8.24
C TYR A 408 -15.66 13.79 -8.52
N TRP A 409 -16.67 13.11 -7.98
CA TRP A 409 -16.86 11.67 -8.10
C TRP A 409 -16.80 11.16 -9.53
N LYS A 410 -17.42 11.87 -10.46
CA LYS A 410 -17.46 11.48 -11.88
C LYS A 410 -16.09 11.24 -12.54
N ASN A 411 -15.03 11.79 -11.96
CA ASN A 411 -13.66 11.63 -12.46
C ASN A 411 -12.69 11.13 -11.37
N MET A 412 -13.22 10.44 -10.34
CA MET A 412 -12.43 10.01 -9.19
C MET A 412 -12.12 8.52 -9.22
N LEU A 413 -10.95 8.18 -8.72
CA LEU A 413 -10.54 6.83 -8.33
C LEU A 413 -10.13 6.87 -6.86
N VAL A 414 -10.66 5.94 -6.07
CA VAL A 414 -10.21 5.68 -4.70
C VAL A 414 -9.48 4.35 -4.68
N ILE A 415 -8.21 4.34 -4.23
CA ILE A 415 -7.37 3.16 -4.07
C ILE A 415 -7.20 2.93 -2.58
N ILE A 416 -7.36 1.70 -2.10
CA ILE A 416 -7.34 1.34 -0.69
C ILE A 416 -6.43 0.14 -0.53
N THR A 417 -5.42 0.24 0.35
CA THR A 417 -4.48 -0.85 0.63
C THR A 417 -3.92 -0.76 2.04
N GLU A 418 -3.27 -1.84 2.48
CA GLU A 418 -2.51 -1.91 3.73
C GLU A 418 -1.03 -1.64 3.45
N ASP A 419 -0.27 -1.23 4.48
CA ASP A 419 1.18 -1.01 4.42
C ASP A 419 1.98 -2.31 4.52
N ASP A 420 1.57 -3.21 5.38
CA ASP A 420 2.11 -4.55 5.56
C ASP A 420 1.08 -5.48 6.23
N PRO A 421 1.26 -6.80 6.19
CA PRO A 421 0.40 -7.75 6.89
C PRO A 421 0.85 -8.08 8.32
N GLN A 422 2.05 -7.70 8.70
CA GLN A 422 2.79 -7.88 9.95
C GLN A 422 2.50 -9.18 10.74
N GLY A 423 1.50 -9.17 11.59
CA GLY A 423 1.14 -10.31 12.43
C GLY A 423 -0.16 -10.99 12.02
N GLY A 424 -0.69 -10.68 10.85
CA GLY A 424 -1.84 -11.34 10.25
C GLY A 424 -1.49 -12.71 9.70
N VAL A 425 -2.51 -13.49 9.40
CA VAL A 425 -2.37 -14.86 8.87
C VAL A 425 -3.05 -14.99 7.51
N ASP A 426 -2.38 -15.71 6.60
CA ASP A 426 -2.88 -15.98 5.25
C ASP A 426 -2.50 -17.40 4.82
N HIS A 427 -3.37 -18.08 4.04
CA HIS A 427 -3.15 -19.46 3.64
C HIS A 427 -2.33 -19.58 2.35
N ILE A 428 -2.05 -18.49 1.65
CA ILE A 428 -1.26 -18.50 0.41
C ILE A 428 0.15 -17.96 0.68
N ASP A 429 0.25 -16.73 1.19
CA ASP A 429 1.54 -16.11 1.52
C ASP A 429 1.35 -15.05 2.60
N ALA A 430 2.29 -14.98 3.53
CA ALA A 430 2.24 -14.05 4.65
C ALA A 430 2.28 -12.56 4.23
N HIS A 431 2.70 -12.25 3.00
CA HIS A 431 2.66 -10.88 2.45
C HIS A 431 1.33 -10.56 1.76
N ARG A 432 0.43 -11.56 1.55
CA ARG A 432 -0.81 -11.30 0.82
C ARG A 432 -1.74 -10.40 1.63
N SER A 433 -2.16 -9.29 1.02
CA SER A 433 -2.91 -8.26 1.69
C SER A 433 -4.06 -7.70 0.82
N ILE A 434 -4.57 -6.55 1.20
CA ILE A 434 -5.77 -5.94 0.65
C ILE A 434 -5.42 -4.93 -0.44
N LEU A 435 -6.06 -5.06 -1.60
CA LEU A 435 -6.13 -4.01 -2.60
C LEU A 435 -7.57 -3.90 -3.09
N MET A 436 -8.19 -2.75 -2.85
CA MET A 436 -9.50 -2.39 -3.38
C MET A 436 -9.41 -1.11 -4.22
N MET A 437 -10.23 -1.03 -5.26
CA MET A 437 -10.41 0.19 -6.04
C MET A 437 -11.89 0.52 -6.15
N ALA A 438 -12.25 1.78 -5.98
CA ALA A 438 -13.61 2.28 -6.09
C ALA A 438 -13.66 3.56 -6.93
N GLY A 439 -14.69 3.70 -7.74
CA GLY A 439 -14.88 4.86 -8.61
C GLY A 439 -15.76 4.51 -9.81
N PRO A 440 -16.25 5.52 -10.54
CA PRO A 440 -17.14 5.27 -11.68
C PRO A 440 -16.55 4.38 -12.77
N TYR A 441 -15.25 4.50 -13.02
CA TYR A 441 -14.55 3.75 -14.06
C TYR A 441 -13.98 2.41 -13.58
N VAL A 442 -14.28 1.99 -12.35
CA VAL A 442 -13.91 0.68 -11.81
C VAL A 442 -15.02 -0.31 -12.11
N LYS A 443 -14.64 -1.52 -12.54
CA LYS A 443 -15.58 -2.61 -12.80
C LYS A 443 -16.36 -2.97 -11.53
N LYS A 444 -17.64 -3.31 -11.72
CA LYS A 444 -18.50 -3.76 -10.60
C LYS A 444 -18.29 -5.24 -10.31
N GLY A 445 -18.16 -5.57 -9.02
CA GLY A 445 -18.07 -6.94 -8.54
C GLY A 445 -16.91 -7.73 -9.17
N HIS A 446 -15.84 -7.02 -9.55
CA HIS A 446 -14.70 -7.64 -10.22
C HIS A 446 -13.65 -8.11 -9.20
N ILE A 447 -13.20 -9.34 -9.38
CA ILE A 447 -12.08 -9.92 -8.64
C ILE A 447 -10.89 -9.99 -9.59
N SER A 448 -9.86 -9.20 -9.31
CA SER A 448 -8.61 -9.27 -10.06
C SER A 448 -7.74 -10.39 -9.50
N ASN A 449 -7.38 -11.32 -10.38
CA ASN A 449 -6.38 -12.35 -10.10
C ASN A 449 -5.00 -11.97 -10.66
N THR A 450 -4.87 -10.77 -11.20
CA THR A 450 -3.60 -10.25 -11.68
C THR A 450 -2.67 -10.02 -10.49
N HIS A 451 -1.44 -10.57 -10.57
CA HIS A 451 -0.43 -10.32 -9.53
C HIS A 451 -0.18 -8.82 -9.39
N ALA A 452 -0.25 -8.33 -8.17
CA ALA A 452 -0.08 -6.92 -7.85
C ALA A 452 0.76 -6.73 -6.59
N ASN A 453 1.44 -5.59 -6.53
CA ASN A 453 2.19 -5.09 -5.39
C ASN A 453 2.09 -3.57 -5.32
N PHE A 454 2.83 -2.91 -4.43
CA PHE A 454 2.80 -1.44 -4.34
C PHE A 454 3.26 -0.77 -5.63
N GLY A 455 4.24 -1.35 -6.34
CA GLY A 455 4.68 -0.86 -7.65
C GLY A 455 3.54 -0.79 -8.67
N ALA A 456 2.61 -1.76 -8.64
CA ALA A 456 1.45 -1.77 -9.52
C ALA A 456 0.46 -0.63 -9.19
N ILE A 457 0.33 -0.26 -7.91
CA ILE A 457 -0.46 0.89 -7.46
C ILE A 457 0.20 2.20 -7.95
N LEU A 458 1.49 2.37 -7.71
CA LEU A 458 2.24 3.55 -8.16
C LEU A 458 2.17 3.72 -9.67
N LYS A 459 2.40 2.63 -10.43
CA LYS A 459 2.26 2.61 -11.89
C LYS A 459 0.87 3.04 -12.34
N THR A 460 -0.18 2.57 -11.65
CA THR A 460 -1.56 2.99 -11.92
C THR A 460 -1.75 4.49 -11.72
N ILE A 461 -1.24 5.03 -10.61
CA ILE A 461 -1.31 6.47 -10.31
C ILE A 461 -0.55 7.29 -11.35
N TYR A 462 0.68 6.90 -11.69
CA TYR A 462 1.51 7.62 -12.67
C TYR A 462 0.90 7.58 -14.07
N ASN A 463 0.38 6.45 -14.49
CA ASN A 463 -0.24 6.31 -15.82
C ASN A 463 -1.49 7.19 -15.94
N ILE A 464 -2.37 7.19 -14.93
CA ILE A 464 -3.58 8.03 -14.92
C ILE A 464 -3.24 9.51 -14.92
N THR A 465 -2.27 9.91 -14.10
CA THR A 465 -1.95 11.32 -13.89
C THR A 465 -0.96 11.89 -14.92
N GLY A 466 -0.32 11.03 -15.71
CA GLY A 466 0.74 11.43 -16.66
C GLY A 466 2.03 11.88 -15.97
N VAL A 467 2.23 11.50 -14.71
CA VAL A 467 3.50 11.68 -13.99
C VAL A 467 4.48 10.60 -14.45
N PRO A 468 5.72 10.95 -14.86
CA PRO A 468 6.71 9.96 -15.26
C PRO A 468 7.08 9.00 -14.12
N TYR A 469 7.45 7.78 -14.47
CA TYR A 469 8.00 6.84 -13.51
C TYR A 469 9.26 7.37 -12.83
N VAL A 470 9.46 6.99 -11.59
CA VAL A 470 10.58 7.46 -10.77
C VAL A 470 11.77 6.50 -10.87
N ASN A 471 11.51 5.20 -10.96
CA ASN A 471 12.53 4.17 -10.86
C ASN A 471 12.14 2.88 -11.61
N GLN A 472 13.02 1.87 -11.59
CA GLN A 472 12.76 0.58 -12.25
C GLN A 472 11.63 -0.20 -11.58
N TYR A 473 11.41 -0.04 -10.28
CA TYR A 473 10.32 -0.68 -9.56
C TYR A 473 8.96 -0.31 -10.15
N ASP A 474 8.72 0.99 -10.40
CA ASP A 474 7.48 1.46 -11.02
C ASP A 474 7.33 0.94 -12.46
N VAL A 475 8.43 0.99 -13.23
CA VAL A 475 8.43 0.57 -14.65
C VAL A 475 8.12 -0.90 -14.82
N THR A 476 8.73 -1.75 -13.96
CA THR A 476 8.62 -3.21 -14.09
C THR A 476 7.39 -3.80 -13.42
N ALA A 477 6.62 -3.00 -12.69
CA ALA A 477 5.41 -3.44 -12.01
C ALA A 477 4.28 -3.82 -12.99
N THR A 478 3.32 -4.56 -12.48
CA THR A 478 2.13 -5.00 -13.22
C THR A 478 1.24 -3.82 -13.60
N LEU A 479 0.61 -3.91 -14.78
CA LEU A 479 -0.40 -2.96 -15.23
C LEU A 479 -1.80 -3.48 -14.90
N LEU A 480 -2.53 -2.78 -14.02
CA LEU A 480 -3.82 -3.20 -13.47
C LEU A 480 -5.02 -2.79 -14.35
N GLN A 481 -4.94 -2.96 -15.67
CA GLN A 481 -6.02 -2.56 -16.60
C GLN A 481 -7.31 -3.36 -16.41
N ASP A 482 -7.24 -4.56 -15.86
CA ASP A 482 -8.38 -5.42 -15.61
C ASP A 482 -9.36 -4.88 -14.57
N PHE A 483 -8.93 -3.97 -13.70
CA PHE A 483 -9.81 -3.26 -12.75
C PHE A 483 -10.78 -2.29 -13.42
N PHE A 484 -10.48 -1.81 -14.63
CA PHE A 484 -11.14 -0.65 -15.22
C PHE A 484 -12.11 -1.01 -16.33
N THR A 485 -13.11 -0.14 -16.54
CA THR A 485 -14.10 -0.22 -17.60
C THR A 485 -14.29 1.14 -18.26
N ASP A 486 -14.57 1.15 -19.56
CA ASP A 486 -14.95 2.34 -20.33
C ASP A 486 -16.45 2.68 -20.20
N GLN A 487 -17.21 1.84 -19.48
CA GLN A 487 -18.63 2.04 -19.18
C GLN A 487 -18.79 2.48 -17.71
N PRO A 488 -18.69 3.80 -17.41
CA PRO A 488 -18.71 4.28 -16.04
C PRO A 488 -20.06 4.13 -15.36
N ASP A 489 -20.03 3.81 -14.07
CA ASP A 489 -21.19 3.85 -13.21
C ASP A 489 -21.02 4.91 -12.12
N PHE A 490 -21.79 5.98 -12.21
CA PHE A 490 -21.73 7.11 -11.30
C PHE A 490 -22.53 6.91 -10.01
N THR A 491 -23.14 5.74 -9.80
CA THR A 491 -23.92 5.45 -8.59
C THR A 491 -23.07 5.64 -7.33
N PRO A 492 -23.52 6.45 -6.38
CA PRO A 492 -22.75 6.72 -5.16
C PRO A 492 -22.69 5.49 -4.26
N TYR A 493 -21.63 5.41 -3.46
CA TYR A 493 -21.51 4.42 -2.41
C TYR A 493 -22.40 4.78 -1.21
N ASN A 494 -23.10 3.81 -0.67
CA ASN A 494 -23.87 3.93 0.56
C ASN A 494 -23.18 3.21 1.71
N LEU A 495 -22.84 3.98 2.74
CA LEU A 495 -22.23 3.52 3.98
C LEU A 495 -23.03 2.37 4.63
N GLU A 496 -22.32 1.36 5.14
CA GLU A 496 -22.85 0.35 6.07
C GLU A 496 -22.50 0.72 7.51
N MET A 497 -23.48 0.61 8.40
CA MET A 497 -23.25 0.89 9.82
C MET A 497 -22.49 -0.27 10.48
N HIS A 498 -21.60 0.09 11.38
CA HIS A 498 -20.86 -0.85 12.22
C HIS A 498 -21.77 -1.66 13.16
N ASP A 499 -21.26 -2.75 13.69
CA ASP A 499 -21.95 -3.53 14.73
C ASP A 499 -21.70 -2.88 16.11
N ALA A 500 -22.74 -2.25 16.66
CA ALA A 500 -22.65 -1.55 17.94
C ALA A 500 -22.29 -2.44 19.14
N ARG A 501 -22.35 -3.76 18.97
CA ARG A 501 -21.91 -4.73 20.02
C ARG A 501 -20.39 -4.76 20.20
N ILE A 502 -19.63 -4.37 19.17
CA ILE A 502 -18.17 -4.43 19.16
C ILE A 502 -17.49 -3.07 19.23
N PHE A 503 -18.15 -2.01 18.78
CA PHE A 503 -17.56 -0.67 18.79
C PHE A 503 -18.59 0.39 19.22
N ASP A 504 -18.25 1.20 20.22
CA ASP A 504 -19.07 2.31 20.71
C ASP A 504 -18.49 3.64 20.26
N VAL A 505 -18.99 4.14 19.13
CA VAL A 505 -18.57 5.41 18.52
C VAL A 505 -18.73 6.59 19.47
N ASN A 506 -19.80 6.61 20.29
CA ASN A 506 -20.08 7.73 21.19
C ASN A 506 -19.02 7.80 22.30
N LYS A 507 -18.63 6.64 22.86
CA LYS A 507 -17.53 6.60 23.83
C LYS A 507 -16.21 7.00 23.18
N ALA A 508 -15.89 6.47 22.00
CA ALA A 508 -14.65 6.78 21.28
C ALA A 508 -14.53 8.28 21.00
N MET A 509 -15.63 8.94 20.63
CA MET A 509 -15.63 10.36 20.28
C MET A 509 -15.80 11.32 21.47
N LYS A 510 -16.07 10.80 22.67
CA LYS A 510 -16.36 11.63 23.85
C LYS A 510 -15.22 12.60 24.21
N LYS A 511 -13.97 12.15 24.16
CA LYS A 511 -12.79 12.97 24.46
C LYS A 511 -12.62 14.16 23.50
N TYR A 512 -13.13 14.03 22.31
CA TYR A 512 -12.99 15.04 21.24
C TYR A 512 -14.09 16.10 21.28
N LYS A 513 -15.00 16.03 22.25
CA LYS A 513 -16.14 16.95 22.40
C LYS A 513 -16.93 17.15 21.09
N THR A 514 -16.94 16.12 20.25
CA THR A 514 -17.56 16.15 18.93
C THR A 514 -18.60 15.03 18.87
N THR A 515 -19.83 15.38 18.53
CA THR A 515 -20.88 14.41 18.22
C THR A 515 -20.86 14.14 16.73
N ILE A 516 -21.12 12.89 16.35
CA ILE A 516 -21.30 12.53 14.95
C ILE A 516 -22.76 12.77 14.57
N ASP A 517 -22.99 13.68 13.63
CA ASP A 517 -24.30 13.91 13.05
C ASP A 517 -24.54 12.92 11.90
N TRP A 518 -25.09 11.76 12.24
CA TRP A 518 -25.37 10.69 11.27
C TRP A 518 -26.32 11.14 10.17
N ASN A 519 -27.28 12.02 10.45
CA ASN A 519 -28.21 12.51 9.43
C ASN A 519 -27.47 13.34 8.37
N LYS A 520 -26.55 14.19 8.81
CA LYS A 520 -25.70 14.96 7.91
C LYS A 520 -24.76 14.08 7.10
N ILE A 521 -24.14 13.07 7.74
CA ILE A 521 -23.24 12.13 7.08
C ILE A 521 -23.99 11.32 6.01
N ILE A 522 -25.14 10.74 6.36
CA ILE A 522 -25.95 9.94 5.43
C ILE A 522 -26.44 10.77 4.24
N LYS A 523 -26.81 12.03 4.47
CA LYS A 523 -27.18 12.93 3.38
C LYS A 523 -26.01 13.22 2.44
N GLY A 524 -24.82 13.36 3.00
CA GLY A 524 -23.62 13.73 2.25
C GLY A 524 -23.67 15.12 1.61
N PRO A 525 -22.64 15.51 0.86
CA PRO A 525 -22.68 16.71 0.03
C PRO A 525 -23.66 16.55 -1.14
N GLU A 526 -24.13 17.67 -1.68
CA GLU A 526 -24.98 17.65 -2.87
C GLU A 526 -24.15 17.15 -4.07
N MET A 527 -24.70 16.17 -4.73
CA MET A 527 -24.09 15.52 -5.89
C MET A 527 -24.66 16.10 -7.19
N ASP A 528 -23.85 16.18 -8.23
CA ASP A 528 -24.36 16.42 -9.58
C ASP A 528 -25.38 15.33 -9.95
N LYS A 529 -26.39 15.69 -10.75
CA LYS A 529 -27.40 14.71 -11.17
C LYS A 529 -26.75 13.60 -12.00
N LEU A 530 -27.10 12.36 -11.73
CA LEU A 530 -26.58 11.19 -12.46
C LEU A 530 -26.79 11.29 -13.97
N GLU A 531 -27.91 11.88 -14.38
CA GLU A 531 -28.27 12.10 -15.79
C GLU A 531 -27.29 13.08 -16.46
N ASP A 532 -26.92 14.15 -15.76
CA ASP A 532 -25.96 15.14 -16.27
C ASP A 532 -24.56 14.53 -16.39
N MET A 533 -24.13 13.69 -15.42
CA MET A 533 -22.86 12.99 -15.48
C MET A 533 -22.80 12.01 -16.67
N ARG A 534 -23.89 11.28 -16.93
CA ARG A 534 -24.01 10.37 -18.08
C ARG A 534 -24.00 11.12 -19.40
N ALA A 535 -24.69 12.26 -19.48
CA ALA A 535 -24.70 13.12 -20.67
C ALA A 535 -23.32 13.69 -20.97
N ASP A 536 -22.59 14.17 -19.95
CA ASP A 536 -21.21 14.64 -20.09
C ASP A 536 -20.28 13.55 -20.60
N HIS A 537 -20.41 12.34 -20.08
CA HIS A 537 -19.62 11.18 -20.55
C HIS A 537 -19.88 10.87 -22.02
N TYR A 538 -21.16 10.82 -22.42
CA TYR A 538 -21.56 10.57 -23.82
C TYR A 538 -21.02 11.64 -24.79
N LEU A 539 -21.06 12.93 -24.38
CA LEU A 539 -20.51 14.02 -25.18
C LEU A 539 -18.97 13.95 -25.31
N GLN A 540 -18.28 13.49 -24.27
CA GLN A 540 -16.83 13.29 -24.30
C GLN A 540 -16.46 12.13 -25.24
N GLN A 541 -17.20 11.04 -25.25
CA GLN A 541 -17.00 9.92 -26.18
C GLN A 541 -17.22 10.36 -27.64
N LYS A 542 -18.28 11.13 -27.92
CA LYS A 542 -18.54 11.66 -29.27
C LYS A 542 -17.41 12.56 -29.77
N LYS A 543 -16.88 13.44 -28.90
CA LYS A 543 -15.74 14.30 -29.27
C LYS A 543 -14.48 13.49 -29.58
N ALA A 544 -14.21 12.44 -28.81
CA ALA A 544 -13.06 11.56 -29.05
C ALA A 544 -13.16 10.75 -30.35
N THR A 545 -14.39 10.46 -30.81
CA THR A 545 -14.64 9.75 -32.08
C THR A 545 -14.53 10.67 -33.30
N ILE A 546 -14.78 11.98 -33.15
CA ILE A 546 -14.70 12.97 -34.24
C ILE A 546 -13.24 13.40 -34.50
N ILE A 547 -12.34 13.23 -33.52
CA ILE A 547 -10.92 13.60 -33.61
C ILE A 547 -10.05 12.44 -34.19
N LYS A 548 -10.64 11.28 -34.42
CA LYS A 548 -10.05 10.18 -35.19
C LYS A 548 -10.43 10.29 -36.67
#